data_41e19b42d03d7c6334d536d0ba159818
#
_entry.id   41e19b42d03d7c6334d536d0ba159818
#
_cell.length_a   1.000
_cell.length_b   1.000
_cell.length_c   1.000
_cell.angle_alpha   90.00
_cell.angle_beta   90.00
_cell.angle_gamma   90.00
#
_symmetry.space_group_name_H-M   'P 1'
#
loop_
_entity.id
_entity.type
_entity.pdbx_description
1 polymer ?
#
loop_
_entity_poly.entity_id
_entity_poly.type
_entity_poly.pdbx_seq_one_letter_code
_entity_poly.pdbx_strand_id
1 'polypeptide(L)'
;MKTIDKNNHAEQNQEEKELESLQEFLTFEVDKEIFGIDILYIHEILKPVPITRIPNVEGFILGVINLRGEIIPIMDLKELFGLGFCDILPSTRIIVVVTGEKRAGLLVDSVKQVVKIRKDKVSQADEDLSVNYSELIESVSQFEESLILNLNLSKVMDYAAEEA
;
A
#
# COMPACT_ATOMS: atom_id res chain seq x y z
N MET A 1 34.64 5.66 -35.51
CA MET A 1 34.67 5.54 -34.05
C MET A 1 33.67 6.41 -33.33
N LYS A 2 33.10 7.45 -33.94
CA LYS A 2 32.09 8.32 -33.31
C LYS A 2 30.64 7.81 -33.39
N THR A 3 30.37 6.74 -34.12
CA THR A 3 29.03 6.18 -34.33
C THR A 3 28.57 5.21 -33.23
N ILE A 4 29.52 4.66 -32.45
CA ILE A 4 29.22 3.71 -31.36
C ILE A 4 28.67 4.43 -30.13
N ASP A 5 29.15 5.65 -29.84
CA ASP A 5 28.72 6.42 -28.66
C ASP A 5 27.29 6.96 -28.79
N LYS A 6 26.84 7.26 -30.01
CA LYS A 6 25.46 7.75 -30.24
C LYS A 6 24.41 6.64 -30.06
N ASN A 7 24.75 5.40 -30.39
CA ASN A 7 23.83 4.27 -30.20
C ASN A 7 23.70 3.89 -28.73
N ASN A 8 24.81 3.96 -27.96
CA ASN A 8 24.78 3.68 -26.54
C ASN A 8 23.95 4.72 -25.75
N HIS A 9 24.02 6.00 -26.14
CA HIS A 9 23.21 7.05 -25.49
C HIS A 9 21.73 6.91 -25.81
N ALA A 10 21.37 6.52 -27.02
CA ALA A 10 19.98 6.27 -27.41
C ALA A 10 19.40 5.08 -26.69
N GLU A 11 20.14 4.00 -26.55
CA GLU A 11 19.74 2.80 -25.82
C GLU A 11 19.59 3.07 -24.31
N GLN A 12 20.54 3.79 -23.70
CA GLN A 12 20.47 4.19 -22.30
C GLN A 12 19.27 5.11 -22.03
N ASN A 13 18.99 6.07 -22.88
CA ASN A 13 17.83 6.93 -22.76
C ASN A 13 16.51 6.17 -22.90
N GLN A 14 16.47 5.14 -23.74
CA GLN A 14 15.30 4.31 -23.91
C GLN A 14 15.07 3.39 -22.70
N GLU A 15 16.14 2.81 -22.14
CA GLU A 15 16.08 2.03 -20.90
C GLU A 15 15.64 2.88 -19.72
N GLU A 16 16.15 4.10 -19.58
CA GLU A 16 15.72 5.04 -18.54
C GLU A 16 14.24 5.41 -18.69
N LYS A 17 13.74 5.63 -19.91
CA LYS A 17 12.33 5.89 -20.18
C LYS A 17 11.45 4.70 -19.85
N GLU A 18 11.91 3.47 -20.14
CA GLU A 18 11.19 2.26 -19.80
C GLU A 18 11.12 2.08 -18.27
N LEU A 19 12.22 2.35 -17.54
CA LEU A 19 12.24 2.29 -16.09
C LEU A 19 11.33 3.35 -15.46
N GLU A 20 11.34 4.57 -15.99
CA GLU A 20 10.45 5.66 -15.53
C GLU A 20 8.98 5.37 -15.81
N SER A 21 8.69 4.52 -16.79
CA SER A 21 7.32 4.14 -17.14
C SER A 21 6.74 3.02 -16.28
N LEU A 22 7.55 2.45 -15.38
CA LEU A 22 7.12 1.40 -14.46
C LEU A 22 6.70 2.00 -13.12
N GLN A 23 5.66 1.43 -12.55
CA GLN A 23 5.23 1.70 -11.18
C GLN A 23 5.37 0.41 -10.37
N GLU A 24 5.92 0.51 -9.18
CA GLU A 24 6.12 -0.64 -8.31
C GLU A 24 5.13 -0.60 -7.16
N PHE A 25 4.42 -1.71 -6.97
CA PHE A 25 3.47 -1.86 -5.89
C PHE A 25 3.88 -3.03 -4.99
N LEU A 26 3.82 -2.81 -3.68
CA LEU A 26 3.81 -3.93 -2.74
C LEU A 26 2.40 -4.50 -2.72
N THR A 27 2.26 -5.79 -2.99
CA THR A 27 0.97 -6.46 -2.94
C THR A 27 0.80 -7.17 -1.60
N PHE A 28 -0.43 -7.12 -1.09
CA PHE A 28 -0.79 -7.74 0.17
C PHE A 28 -2.24 -8.19 0.13
N GLU A 29 -2.61 -9.05 1.05
CA GLU A 29 -3.94 -9.63 1.10
C GLU A 29 -4.72 -9.11 2.30
N VAL A 30 -5.96 -8.74 2.06
CA VAL A 30 -6.96 -8.47 3.10
C VAL A 30 -8.25 -9.16 2.66
N ASP A 31 -8.78 -10.05 3.51
CA ASP A 31 -10.01 -10.79 3.25
C ASP A 31 -10.03 -11.47 1.87
N LYS A 32 -8.92 -12.13 1.51
CA LYS A 32 -8.72 -12.86 0.25
C LYS A 32 -8.61 -11.99 -1.00
N GLU A 33 -8.77 -10.66 -0.88
CA GLU A 33 -8.55 -9.75 -1.98
C GLU A 33 -7.10 -9.25 -1.99
N ILE A 34 -6.58 -8.98 -3.18
CA ILE A 34 -5.21 -8.48 -3.35
C ILE A 34 -5.24 -6.97 -3.51
N PHE A 35 -4.51 -6.30 -2.65
CA PHE A 35 -4.35 -4.85 -2.66
C PHE A 35 -2.92 -4.48 -2.99
N GLY A 36 -2.71 -3.25 -3.41
CA GLY A 36 -1.38 -2.71 -3.69
C GLY A 36 -1.17 -1.36 -3.05
N ILE A 37 0.06 -1.09 -2.67
CA ILE A 37 0.54 0.21 -2.22
C ILE A 37 1.80 0.53 -3.01
N ASP A 38 1.88 1.76 -3.53
CA ASP A 38 3.10 2.24 -4.17
C ASP A 38 4.27 2.14 -3.17
N ILE A 39 5.36 1.50 -3.58
CA ILE A 39 6.50 1.25 -2.69
C ILE A 39 7.15 2.54 -2.19
N LEU A 40 6.96 3.66 -2.88
CA LEU A 40 7.49 4.96 -2.46
C LEU A 40 6.97 5.40 -1.08
N TYR A 41 5.80 4.92 -0.68
CA TYR A 41 5.18 5.26 0.60
C TYR A 41 5.49 4.27 1.72
N ILE A 42 6.18 3.18 1.42
CA ILE A 42 6.44 2.13 2.41
C ILE A 42 7.75 2.43 3.13
N HIS A 43 7.66 2.51 4.45
CA HIS A 43 8.84 2.69 5.29
C HIS A 43 9.45 1.35 5.70
N GLU A 44 8.61 0.45 6.23
CA GLU A 44 9.05 -0.90 6.59
C GLU A 44 7.85 -1.83 6.78
N ILE A 45 8.15 -3.12 6.85
CA ILE A 45 7.15 -4.17 7.10
C ILE A 45 7.56 -4.88 8.38
N LEU A 46 6.63 -4.97 9.33
CA LEU A 46 6.87 -5.55 10.65
C LEU A 46 6.02 -6.81 10.85
N LYS A 47 6.54 -7.75 11.61
CA LYS A 47 5.71 -8.74 12.27
C LYS A 47 4.87 -8.04 13.34
N PRO A 48 3.68 -8.57 13.70
CA PRO A 48 2.89 -7.96 14.74
C PRO A 48 3.67 -7.81 16.05
N VAL A 49 3.56 -6.64 16.66
CA VAL A 49 4.14 -6.29 17.94
C VAL A 49 3.03 -5.88 18.90
N PRO A 50 3.27 -5.86 20.23
CA PRO A 50 2.24 -5.42 21.16
C PRO A 50 1.74 -4.02 20.83
N ILE A 51 0.41 -3.85 20.79
CA ILE A 51 -0.25 -2.61 20.47
C ILE A 51 -0.86 -2.04 21.74
N THR A 52 -0.55 -0.79 22.06
CA THR A 52 -1.18 -0.09 23.19
C THR A 52 -2.50 0.48 22.72
N ARG A 53 -3.60 0.00 23.29
CA ARG A 53 -4.94 0.44 22.92
C ARG A 53 -5.20 1.87 23.39
N ILE A 54 -5.89 2.64 22.55
CA ILE A 54 -6.33 3.99 22.83
C ILE A 54 -7.85 3.94 23.06
N PRO A 55 -8.37 4.52 24.18
CA PRO A 55 -9.81 4.57 24.40
C PRO A 55 -10.48 5.61 23.49
N ASN A 56 -11.76 5.39 23.18
CA ASN A 56 -12.61 6.33 22.44
C ASN A 56 -12.16 6.64 21.01
N VAL A 57 -11.52 5.69 20.32
CA VAL A 57 -11.22 5.78 18.89
C VAL A 57 -12.15 4.85 18.11
N GLU A 58 -12.23 5.09 16.80
CA GLU A 58 -12.97 4.21 15.90
C GLU A 58 -12.40 2.79 15.94
N GLY A 59 -13.25 1.78 15.68
CA GLY A 59 -12.87 0.39 15.82
C GLY A 59 -11.70 -0.03 14.94
N PHE A 60 -11.55 0.58 13.75
CA PHE A 60 -10.43 0.27 12.85
C PHE A 60 -9.08 0.81 13.37
N ILE A 61 -9.05 1.71 14.34
CA ILE A 61 -7.83 2.13 15.03
C ILE A 61 -7.63 1.18 16.22
N LEU A 62 -6.65 0.28 16.10
CA LEU A 62 -6.35 -0.69 17.14
C LEU A 62 -5.65 -0.06 18.34
N GLY A 63 -4.88 0.99 18.11
CA GLY A 63 -4.07 1.64 19.12
C GLY A 63 -2.81 2.19 18.50
N VAL A 64 -1.74 2.23 19.29
CA VAL A 64 -0.44 2.74 18.85
C VAL A 64 0.67 1.77 19.19
N ILE A 65 1.76 1.86 18.44
CA ILE A 65 3.03 1.22 18.78
C ILE A 65 4.11 2.29 18.95
N ASN A 66 5.13 1.97 19.72
CA ASN A 66 6.35 2.78 19.78
C ASN A 66 7.37 2.14 18.85
N LEU A 67 7.71 2.83 17.77
CA LEU A 67 8.71 2.37 16.82
C LEU A 67 9.91 3.32 16.87
N ARG A 68 10.97 2.88 17.52
CA ARG A 68 12.23 3.65 17.65
C ARG A 68 12.01 5.08 18.17
N GLY A 69 11.15 5.21 19.20
CA GLY A 69 10.85 6.50 19.81
C GLY A 69 9.71 7.29 19.20
N GLU A 70 9.14 6.81 18.08
CA GLU A 70 7.98 7.43 17.46
C GLU A 70 6.71 6.65 17.78
N ILE A 71 5.64 7.36 18.09
CA ILE A 71 4.32 6.79 18.33
C ILE A 71 3.57 6.73 17.01
N ILE A 72 3.21 5.52 16.59
CA ILE A 72 2.58 5.28 15.29
C ILE A 72 1.23 4.63 15.51
N PRO A 73 0.13 5.21 14.98
CA PRO A 73 -1.18 4.57 15.03
C PRO A 73 -1.23 3.34 14.15
N ILE A 74 -1.93 2.32 14.60
CA ILE A 74 -2.12 1.07 13.88
C ILE A 74 -3.58 0.95 13.46
N MET A 75 -3.79 0.80 12.16
CA MET A 75 -5.12 0.63 11.57
C MET A 75 -5.32 -0.80 11.12
N ASP A 76 -6.45 -1.39 11.45
CA ASP A 76 -6.89 -2.66 10.87
C ASP A 76 -7.59 -2.37 9.54
N LEU A 77 -6.95 -2.66 8.42
CA LEU A 77 -7.53 -2.41 7.10
C LEU A 77 -8.80 -3.22 6.87
N LYS A 78 -8.86 -4.45 7.36
CA LYS A 78 -10.03 -5.29 7.21
C LYS A 78 -11.26 -4.64 7.85
N GLU A 79 -11.07 -4.06 9.03
CA GLU A 79 -12.13 -3.36 9.74
C GLU A 79 -12.48 -2.02 9.07
N LEU A 80 -11.47 -1.27 8.60
CA LEU A 80 -11.68 -0.04 7.83
C LEU A 80 -12.52 -0.30 6.58
N PHE A 81 -12.31 -1.42 5.92
CA PHE A 81 -13.06 -1.83 4.73
C PHE A 81 -14.45 -2.40 5.05
N GLY A 82 -14.77 -2.58 6.32
CA GLY A 82 -16.05 -3.15 6.73
C GLY A 82 -16.16 -4.66 6.55
N LEU A 83 -15.03 -5.36 6.52
CA LEU A 83 -14.96 -6.80 6.23
C LEU A 83 -14.75 -7.66 7.47
N GLY A 84 -14.77 -7.07 8.66
CA GLY A 84 -14.53 -7.76 9.92
C GLY A 84 -13.22 -7.37 10.56
N PHE A 85 -12.69 -8.22 11.41
CA PHE A 85 -11.43 -8.00 12.12
C PHE A 85 -10.32 -8.86 11.54
N CYS A 86 -9.11 -8.32 11.52
CA CYS A 86 -7.92 -9.08 11.14
C CYS A 86 -7.48 -9.96 12.31
N ASP A 87 -7.44 -11.26 12.11
CA ASP A 87 -6.87 -12.20 13.08
C ASP A 87 -5.36 -12.13 13.04
N ILE A 88 -4.73 -12.20 14.22
CA ILE A 88 -3.27 -12.22 14.31
C ILE A 88 -2.77 -13.65 14.11
N LEU A 89 -2.36 -13.95 12.91
CA LEU A 89 -1.83 -15.23 12.48
C LEU A 89 -0.33 -15.11 12.19
N PRO A 90 0.40 -16.21 11.98
CA PRO A 90 1.81 -16.14 11.60
C PRO A 90 2.08 -15.34 10.32
N SER A 91 1.12 -15.27 9.40
CA SER A 91 1.23 -14.51 8.15
C SER A 91 0.94 -13.01 8.30
N THR A 92 0.27 -12.60 9.38
CA THR A 92 -0.13 -11.21 9.61
C THR A 92 1.08 -10.29 9.64
N ARG A 93 0.95 -9.11 9.03
CA ARG A 93 2.02 -8.11 8.99
C ARG A 93 1.47 -6.71 9.24
N ILE A 94 2.35 -5.82 9.67
CA ILE A 94 2.08 -4.40 9.77
C ILE A 94 2.95 -3.70 8.72
N ILE A 95 2.31 -3.00 7.79
CA ILE A 95 2.99 -2.20 6.79
C ILE A 95 3.05 -0.77 7.30
N VAL A 96 4.25 -0.29 7.63
CA VAL A 96 4.44 1.09 8.08
C VAL A 96 4.56 1.97 6.85
N VAL A 97 3.63 2.91 6.72
CA VAL A 97 3.53 3.82 5.58
C VAL A 97 3.71 5.26 6.02
N VAL A 98 4.21 6.07 5.09
CA VAL A 98 4.49 7.50 5.32
C VAL A 98 3.93 8.29 4.14
N THR A 99 3.11 9.29 4.43
CA THR A 99 2.64 10.28 3.46
C THR A 99 2.89 11.67 4.01
N GLY A 100 3.87 12.39 3.44
CA GLY A 100 4.28 13.67 4.00
C GLY A 100 4.85 13.50 5.41
N GLU A 101 4.23 14.14 6.40
CA GLU A 101 4.61 14.03 7.81
C GLU A 101 3.81 12.97 8.57
N LYS A 102 2.82 12.38 7.93
CA LYS A 102 1.94 11.38 8.56
C LYS A 102 2.54 9.99 8.45
N ARG A 103 2.46 9.22 9.53
CA ARG A 103 2.88 7.83 9.59
C ARG A 103 1.77 6.99 10.19
N ALA A 104 1.60 5.79 9.69
CA ALA A 104 0.66 4.81 10.24
C ALA A 104 1.15 3.41 9.93
N GLY A 105 0.73 2.45 10.74
CA GLY A 105 0.90 1.03 10.45
C GLY A 105 -0.42 0.45 9.98
N LEU A 106 -0.39 -0.30 8.90
CA LEU A 106 -1.56 -0.97 8.34
C LEU A 106 -1.46 -2.45 8.63
N LEU A 107 -2.40 -2.97 9.44
CA LEU A 107 -2.47 -4.40 9.75
C LEU A 107 -3.17 -5.11 8.59
N VAL A 108 -2.50 -6.11 8.01
CA VAL A 108 -2.96 -6.86 6.85
C VAL A 108 -2.82 -8.35 7.09
N ASP A 109 -3.60 -9.16 6.38
CA ASP A 109 -3.59 -10.62 6.54
C ASP A 109 -2.25 -11.24 6.14
N SER A 110 -1.67 -10.78 5.05
CA SER A 110 -0.35 -11.21 4.61
C SER A 110 0.23 -10.26 3.57
N VAL A 111 1.55 -10.23 3.48
CA VAL A 111 2.26 -9.50 2.41
C VAL A 111 2.68 -10.51 1.36
N LYS A 112 2.50 -10.18 0.09
CA LYS A 112 2.78 -11.08 -1.04
C LYS A 112 4.12 -10.76 -1.69
N GLN A 113 4.15 -9.80 -2.60
CA GLN A 113 5.34 -9.49 -3.40
C GLN A 113 5.29 -8.06 -3.93
N VAL A 114 6.42 -7.57 -4.38
CA VAL A 114 6.49 -6.33 -5.15
C VAL A 114 6.30 -6.67 -6.61
N VAL A 115 5.36 -5.99 -7.26
CA VAL A 115 5.10 -6.14 -8.70
C VAL A 115 5.44 -4.85 -9.42
N LYS A 116 6.00 -4.97 -10.61
CA LYS A 116 6.30 -3.85 -11.50
C LYS A 116 5.26 -3.83 -12.62
N ILE A 117 4.55 -2.73 -12.73
CA ILE A 117 3.47 -2.59 -13.70
C ILE A 117 3.72 -1.31 -14.51
N ARG A 118 3.60 -1.41 -15.83
CA ARG A 118 3.69 -0.23 -16.70
C ARG A 118 2.56 0.74 -16.35
N LYS A 119 2.89 2.02 -16.28
CA LYS A 119 1.92 3.07 -15.91
C LYS A 119 0.71 3.10 -16.84
N ASP A 120 0.89 2.74 -18.11
CA ASP A 120 -0.21 2.64 -19.08
C ASP A 120 -1.14 1.43 -18.83
N LYS A 121 -0.72 0.48 -17.98
CA LYS A 121 -1.52 -0.68 -17.56
C LYS A 121 -2.21 -0.49 -16.20
N VAL A 122 -2.02 0.66 -15.57
CA VAL A 122 -2.70 1.03 -14.33
C VAL A 122 -3.92 1.84 -14.71
N SER A 123 -5.10 1.30 -14.43
CA SER A 123 -6.37 1.96 -14.75
C SER A 123 -6.91 2.71 -13.54
N GLN A 124 -7.45 3.90 -13.75
CA GLN A 124 -8.16 4.62 -12.68
C GLN A 124 -9.30 3.76 -12.14
N ALA A 125 -9.55 3.84 -10.84
CA ALA A 125 -10.67 3.14 -10.24
C ALA A 125 -11.98 3.69 -10.81
N ASP A 126 -12.81 2.78 -11.34
CA ASP A 126 -14.08 3.11 -11.93
C ASP A 126 -15.14 3.30 -10.83
N GLU A 127 -16.08 4.20 -11.04
CA GLU A 127 -17.24 4.38 -10.15
C GLU A 127 -18.06 3.10 -10.03
N ASP A 128 -17.93 2.21 -11.02
CA ASP A 128 -18.59 0.91 -11.05
C ASP A 128 -17.90 -0.19 -10.24
N LEU A 129 -16.82 0.13 -9.52
CA LEU A 129 -16.16 -0.84 -8.65
C LEU A 129 -17.11 -1.19 -7.50
N SER A 130 -17.66 -2.42 -7.53
CA SER A 130 -18.73 -2.86 -6.64
C SER A 130 -18.26 -3.35 -5.29
N VAL A 131 -17.44 -2.55 -4.61
CA VAL A 131 -17.01 -2.81 -3.25
C VAL A 131 -17.35 -1.61 -2.36
N ASN A 132 -17.68 -1.88 -1.08
CA ASN A 132 -18.10 -0.83 -0.15
C ASN A 132 -16.99 0.18 0.17
N TYR A 133 -15.73 -0.19 -0.02
CA TYR A 133 -14.56 0.65 0.22
C TYR A 133 -13.97 1.24 -1.07
N SER A 134 -14.77 1.33 -2.12
CA SER A 134 -14.30 1.79 -3.45
C SER A 134 -13.66 3.17 -3.43
N GLU A 135 -14.10 4.07 -2.55
CA GLU A 135 -13.52 5.40 -2.40
C GLU A 135 -12.06 5.39 -1.92
N LEU A 136 -11.62 4.30 -1.28
CA LEU A 136 -10.25 4.11 -0.82
C LEU A 136 -9.35 3.49 -1.88
N ILE A 137 -9.89 3.13 -3.04
CA ILE A 137 -9.16 2.56 -4.15
C ILE A 137 -8.88 3.65 -5.18
N GLU A 138 -7.61 3.87 -5.48
CA GLU A 138 -7.17 4.90 -6.43
C GLU A 138 -7.13 4.38 -7.86
N SER A 139 -6.64 3.15 -8.02
CA SER A 139 -6.45 2.56 -9.33
C SER A 139 -6.53 1.05 -9.24
N VAL A 140 -6.59 0.41 -10.40
CA VAL A 140 -6.67 -1.04 -10.52
C VAL A 140 -5.59 -1.49 -11.49
N SER A 141 -4.87 -2.54 -11.13
CA SER A 141 -3.86 -3.16 -11.99
C SER A 141 -4.15 -4.62 -12.14
N GLN A 142 -3.72 -5.19 -13.26
CA GLN A 142 -3.76 -6.62 -13.47
C GLN A 142 -2.33 -7.15 -13.55
N PHE A 143 -2.05 -8.15 -12.72
CA PHE A 143 -0.77 -8.85 -12.72
C PHE A 143 -1.05 -10.34 -12.78
N GLU A 144 -0.59 -10.99 -13.86
CA GLU A 144 -0.93 -12.37 -14.18
C GLU A 144 -2.46 -12.52 -14.22
N GLU A 145 -3.06 -13.41 -13.42
CA GLU A 145 -4.51 -13.61 -13.36
C GLU A 145 -5.17 -12.83 -12.22
N SER A 146 -4.38 -12.08 -11.44
CA SER A 146 -4.88 -11.36 -10.27
C SER A 146 -5.19 -9.91 -10.58
N LEU A 147 -6.33 -9.45 -10.08
CA LEU A 147 -6.68 -8.03 -10.07
C LEU A 147 -6.13 -7.43 -8.77
N ILE A 148 -5.39 -6.34 -8.89
CA ILE A 148 -4.80 -5.64 -7.74
C ILE A 148 -5.55 -4.33 -7.55
N LEU A 149 -6.10 -4.14 -6.36
CA LEU A 149 -6.78 -2.91 -5.97
C LEU A 149 -5.77 -2.00 -5.28
N ASN A 150 -5.33 -0.95 -5.97
CA ASN A 150 -4.32 -0.05 -5.44
C ASN A 150 -4.96 0.99 -4.53
N LEU A 151 -4.50 1.07 -3.29
CA LEU A 151 -5.06 1.97 -2.29
C LEU A 151 -4.73 3.43 -2.61
N ASN A 152 -5.71 4.29 -2.38
CA ASN A 152 -5.48 5.72 -2.24
C ASN A 152 -4.97 5.96 -0.82
N LEU A 153 -3.66 5.94 -0.66
CA LEU A 153 -3.04 5.98 0.65
C LEU A 153 -3.32 7.31 1.36
N SER A 154 -3.40 8.40 0.63
CA SER A 154 -3.74 9.71 1.19
C SER A 154 -5.10 9.67 1.89
N LYS A 155 -6.11 9.07 1.26
CA LYS A 155 -7.44 8.93 1.86
C LYS A 155 -7.43 7.97 3.05
N VAL A 156 -6.70 6.87 2.96
CA VAL A 156 -6.55 5.94 4.08
C VAL A 156 -5.92 6.64 5.29
N MET A 157 -4.87 7.43 5.05
CA MET A 157 -4.16 8.16 6.10
C MET A 157 -5.01 9.24 6.75
N ASP A 158 -5.98 9.80 6.05
CA ASP A 158 -6.92 10.78 6.62
C ASP A 158 -7.73 10.18 7.77
N TYR A 159 -8.12 8.92 7.67
CA TYR A 159 -8.80 8.21 8.76
C TYR A 159 -7.93 8.08 10.00
N ALA A 160 -6.64 7.86 9.84
CA ALA A 160 -5.70 7.80 10.96
C ALA A 160 -5.49 9.18 11.61
N ALA A 161 -5.46 10.24 10.81
CA ALA A 161 -5.22 11.61 11.27
C ALA A 161 -6.41 12.20 12.04
N GLU A 162 -7.64 11.89 11.64
CA GLU A 162 -8.86 12.39 12.31
C GLU A 162 -9.00 11.86 13.74
N GLU A 163 -8.41 10.71 14.04
CA GLU A 163 -8.53 10.04 15.33
C GLU A 163 -7.33 10.32 16.27
N ALA A 164 -6.28 10.87 15.72
CA ALA A 164 -5.11 11.24 16.51
C ALA A 164 -5.22 12.67 17.06
#